data_d9e1fb31bf46abd223147d2fedbf2408
#
_entry.id   d9e1fb31bf46abd223147d2fedbf2408
#
_cell.length_a   1.000
_cell.length_b   1.000
_cell.length_c   1.000
_cell.angle_alpha   90.00
_cell.angle_beta   90.00
_cell.angle_gamma   90.00
#
_symmetry.space_group_name_H-M   'P 1'
#
loop_
_entity.id
_entity.type
_entity.pdbx_description
1 polymer ?
#
loop_
_entity_poly.entity_id
_entity_poly.type
_entity_poly.pdbx_seq_one_letter_code
_entity_poly.pdbx_strand_id
1 'polypeptide(L)'
;ISMLSHVGEYVYPEKDSADHVGQKIDDYYANKFARIFLDNKGSSVGMGINSATDAHTRCDRILYDQILQKTIPNNVVPWGFAFSDSHDVRSINDAYTMMVLPELTNENVRKGMENGWCFAVSHYSNGVELNGMEEMPGFDEDKVYDTEAYLRDDTPLVTRVTVDDENDTISIEGTNFNAITWVSNCNVIKRETDID
;
A
#
# COMPACT_ATOMS: atom_id res chain seq x y z
N ILE A 1 -7.13 18.21 -5.42
CA ILE A 1 -6.14 17.20 -5.03
C ILE A 1 -5.97 16.17 -6.13
N SER A 2 -4.79 15.58 -6.23
CA SER A 2 -4.44 14.54 -7.20
C SER A 2 -3.74 13.37 -6.51
N MET A 3 -3.80 12.22 -7.15
CA MET A 3 -3.10 10.99 -6.74
C MET A 3 -2.45 10.38 -7.98
N LEU A 4 -1.33 9.70 -7.79
CA LEU A 4 -0.71 8.90 -8.84
C LEU A 4 -1.34 7.50 -8.85
N SER A 5 -1.78 7.04 -10.01
CA SER A 5 -2.37 5.70 -10.19
C SER A 5 -1.38 4.81 -10.94
N HIS A 6 -1.21 3.57 -10.46
CA HIS A 6 -0.41 2.46 -11.03
C HIS A 6 0.88 2.89 -11.77
N VAL A 7 1.66 3.77 -11.14
CA VAL A 7 2.90 4.31 -11.74
C VAL A 7 4.02 3.27 -11.89
N GLY A 8 3.92 2.15 -11.19
CA GLY A 8 4.83 1.01 -11.34
C GLY A 8 4.90 0.45 -12.75
N GLU A 9 3.82 0.59 -13.52
CA GLU A 9 3.78 0.23 -14.94
C GLU A 9 4.82 1.00 -15.79
N TYR A 10 5.21 2.17 -15.34
CA TYR A 10 6.10 3.06 -16.09
C TYR A 10 7.56 3.03 -15.63
N VAL A 11 7.89 2.22 -14.63
CA VAL A 11 9.28 2.10 -14.14
C VAL A 11 10.08 1.00 -14.82
N TYR A 12 9.39 0.06 -15.46
CA TYR A 12 10.01 -0.97 -16.29
C TYR A 12 9.32 -0.96 -17.66
N PRO A 13 9.97 -0.39 -18.68
CA PRO A 13 9.38 -0.28 -20.04
C PRO A 13 9.25 -1.63 -20.76
N GLU A 14 9.97 -2.64 -20.33
CA GLU A 14 9.85 -4.01 -20.80
C GLU A 14 8.90 -4.76 -19.87
N LYS A 15 7.87 -5.37 -20.41
CA LYS A 15 6.70 -5.95 -19.72
C LYS A 15 6.97 -7.05 -18.67
N ASP A 16 8.20 -7.27 -18.26
CA ASP A 16 8.60 -8.29 -17.31
C ASP A 16 8.74 -7.74 -15.88
N SER A 17 7.68 -7.09 -15.38
CA SER A 17 7.64 -6.68 -13.97
C SER A 17 7.75 -7.88 -13.00
N ALA A 18 7.42 -9.09 -13.47
CA ALA A 18 7.58 -10.31 -12.68
C ALA A 18 9.05 -10.62 -12.34
N ASP A 19 9.98 -10.32 -13.24
CA ASP A 19 11.42 -10.53 -13.02
C ASP A 19 12.03 -9.54 -12.01
N HIS A 20 11.31 -8.49 -11.66
CA HIS A 20 11.75 -7.42 -10.75
C HIS A 20 11.05 -7.43 -9.40
N VAL A 21 10.32 -8.49 -9.10
CA VAL A 21 9.63 -8.65 -7.81
C VAL A 21 10.63 -8.58 -6.66
N GLY A 22 10.33 -7.78 -5.66
CA GLY A 22 11.20 -7.56 -4.51
C GLY A 22 12.44 -6.70 -4.77
N GLN A 23 12.69 -6.27 -6.00
CA GLN A 23 13.86 -5.47 -6.34
C GLN A 23 13.62 -3.98 -6.12
N LYS A 24 14.66 -3.30 -5.65
CA LYS A 24 14.65 -1.84 -5.55
C LYS A 24 14.50 -1.22 -6.94
N ILE A 25 13.59 -0.26 -7.07
CA ILE A 25 13.40 0.53 -8.29
C ILE A 25 14.61 1.46 -8.51
N ASP A 26 14.98 1.66 -9.77
CA ASP A 26 16.05 2.60 -10.12
C ASP A 26 15.80 3.98 -9.51
N ASP A 27 16.85 4.56 -8.93
CA ASP A 27 16.77 5.86 -8.25
C ASP A 27 16.33 7.00 -9.17
N TYR A 28 16.49 6.87 -10.48
CA TYR A 28 15.95 7.84 -11.45
C TYR A 28 14.43 7.95 -11.31
N TYR A 29 13.72 6.81 -11.32
CA TYR A 29 12.26 6.80 -11.20
C TYR A 29 11.80 7.20 -9.79
N ALA A 30 12.45 6.68 -8.77
CA ALA A 30 12.14 7.05 -7.39
C ALA A 30 12.28 8.56 -7.15
N ASN A 31 13.33 9.19 -7.68
CA ASN A 31 13.51 10.63 -7.62
C ASN A 31 12.48 11.39 -8.47
N LYS A 32 12.18 10.90 -9.68
CA LYS A 32 11.18 11.51 -10.56
C LYS A 32 9.83 11.61 -9.89
N PHE A 33 9.35 10.51 -9.31
CA PHE A 33 8.04 10.48 -8.65
C PHE A 33 8.03 11.19 -7.30
N ALA A 34 9.11 11.12 -6.51
CA ALA A 34 9.23 11.88 -5.27
C ALA A 34 9.13 13.39 -5.52
N ARG A 35 9.72 13.90 -6.60
CA ARG A 35 9.64 15.32 -6.97
C ARG A 35 8.20 15.79 -7.22
N ILE A 36 7.32 14.93 -7.74
CA ILE A 36 5.92 15.29 -7.94
C ILE A 36 5.30 15.74 -6.61
N PHE A 37 5.55 15.00 -5.54
CA PHE A 37 5.03 15.34 -4.21
C PHE A 37 5.75 16.54 -3.58
N LEU A 38 7.06 16.62 -3.74
CA LEU A 38 7.86 17.73 -3.21
C LEU A 38 7.53 19.07 -3.88
N ASP A 39 7.32 19.06 -5.19
CA ASP A 39 7.03 20.25 -5.98
C ASP A 39 5.55 20.67 -5.90
N ASN A 40 4.65 19.74 -5.52
CA ASN A 40 3.19 19.96 -5.47
C ASN A 40 2.61 19.70 -4.07
N LYS A 41 3.27 20.20 -3.03
CA LYS A 41 2.82 20.05 -1.64
C LYS A 41 1.37 20.52 -1.46
N GLY A 42 0.56 19.68 -0.83
CA GLY A 42 -0.85 19.96 -0.53
C GLY A 42 -1.81 19.76 -1.70
N SER A 43 -1.34 19.48 -2.92
CA SER A 43 -2.18 19.13 -4.05
C SER A 43 -2.01 17.70 -4.54
N SER A 44 -0.80 17.14 -4.49
CA SER A 44 -0.53 15.73 -4.73
C SER A 44 -0.48 15.00 -3.39
N VAL A 45 -1.51 14.22 -3.08
CA VAL A 45 -1.74 13.67 -1.73
C VAL A 45 -1.26 12.24 -1.55
N GLY A 46 -1.01 11.49 -2.63
CA GLY A 46 -0.53 10.12 -2.51
C GLY A 46 -0.51 9.35 -3.81
N MET A 47 -0.35 8.05 -3.72
CA MET A 47 -0.32 7.15 -4.87
C MET A 47 -1.00 5.81 -4.57
N GLY A 48 -1.39 5.12 -5.65
CA GLY A 48 -1.85 3.74 -5.58
C GLY A 48 -0.72 2.80 -5.20
N ILE A 49 -0.97 1.98 -4.17
CA ILE A 49 -0.05 0.94 -3.72
C ILE A 49 -0.64 -0.46 -3.87
N ASN A 50 -1.96 -0.54 -4.09
CA ASN A 50 -2.69 -1.75 -4.38
C ASN A 50 -3.60 -1.53 -5.58
N SER A 51 -3.58 -2.47 -6.50
CA SER A 51 -4.54 -2.64 -7.58
C SER A 51 -5.00 -4.09 -7.61
N ALA A 52 -6.04 -4.41 -8.37
CA ALA A 52 -6.68 -5.73 -8.30
C ALA A 52 -5.76 -6.88 -8.69
N THR A 53 -5.27 -6.87 -9.90
CA THR A 53 -4.52 -8.02 -10.47
C THR A 53 -3.28 -7.59 -11.25
N ASP A 54 -2.94 -6.32 -11.18
CA ASP A 54 -1.85 -5.78 -11.98
C ASP A 54 -0.49 -6.24 -11.42
N ALA A 55 0.29 -6.94 -12.23
CA ALA A 55 1.66 -7.31 -11.88
C ALA A 55 2.52 -6.07 -11.54
N HIS A 56 2.16 -4.91 -12.08
CA HIS A 56 2.86 -3.65 -11.83
C HIS A 56 2.65 -3.12 -10.40
N THR A 57 1.59 -3.52 -9.70
CA THR A 57 1.33 -3.16 -8.29
C THR A 57 2.50 -3.55 -7.38
N ARG A 58 3.20 -4.61 -7.70
CA ARG A 58 4.39 -5.05 -6.97
C ARG A 58 5.48 -3.99 -6.98
N CYS A 59 5.67 -3.35 -8.14
CA CYS A 59 6.60 -2.24 -8.27
C CYS A 59 6.10 -0.99 -7.54
N ASP A 60 4.79 -0.76 -7.50
CA ASP A 60 4.19 0.40 -6.82
C ASP A 60 4.53 0.42 -5.33
N ARG A 61 4.47 -0.70 -4.62
CA ARG A 61 4.77 -0.76 -3.18
C ARG A 61 6.23 -0.47 -2.88
N ILE A 62 7.15 -1.02 -3.67
CA ILE A 62 8.58 -0.76 -3.51
C ILE A 62 8.89 0.69 -3.84
N LEU A 63 8.32 1.19 -4.95
CA LEU A 63 8.47 2.58 -5.36
C LEU A 63 7.92 3.55 -4.30
N TYR A 64 6.75 3.22 -3.72
CA TYR A 64 6.14 4.01 -2.66
C TYR A 64 7.07 4.15 -1.45
N ASP A 65 7.63 3.05 -0.95
CA ASP A 65 8.57 3.10 0.17
C ASP A 65 9.83 3.91 -0.16
N GLN A 66 10.37 3.78 -1.37
CA GLN A 66 11.49 4.62 -1.81
C GLN A 66 11.11 6.11 -1.92
N ILE A 67 9.89 6.42 -2.33
CA ILE A 67 9.36 7.80 -2.34
C ILE A 67 9.28 8.34 -0.92
N LEU A 68 8.73 7.57 0.03
CA LEU A 68 8.66 7.96 1.44
C LEU A 68 10.03 8.29 2.01
N GLN A 69 11.07 7.50 1.71
CA GLN A 69 12.45 7.77 2.15
C GLN A 69 12.98 9.12 1.66
N LYS A 70 12.48 9.64 0.55
CA LYS A 70 12.89 10.91 -0.06
C LYS A 70 12.01 12.09 0.37
N THR A 71 10.75 11.84 0.67
CA THR A 71 9.76 12.90 0.94
C THR A 71 9.57 13.19 2.42
N ILE A 72 9.57 12.17 3.28
CA ILE A 72 9.42 12.33 4.74
C ILE A 72 10.46 13.28 5.35
N PRO A 73 11.76 13.20 5.00
CA PRO A 73 12.75 14.16 5.51
C PRO A 73 12.46 15.62 5.16
N ASN A 74 11.58 15.86 4.18
CA ASN A 74 11.12 17.18 3.75
C ASN A 74 9.72 17.55 4.28
N ASN A 75 9.23 16.82 5.28
CA ASN A 75 7.88 16.97 5.85
C ASN A 75 6.76 16.82 4.80
N VAL A 76 6.92 15.92 3.85
CA VAL A 76 5.91 15.54 2.88
C VAL A 76 5.65 14.06 3.00
N VAL A 77 4.42 13.71 3.31
CA VAL A 77 3.96 12.32 3.46
C VAL A 77 2.92 12.04 2.38
N PRO A 78 3.30 11.44 1.24
CA PRO A 78 2.33 10.86 0.32
C PRO A 78 1.63 9.68 0.99
N TRP A 79 0.31 9.59 0.82
CA TRP A 79 -0.47 8.49 1.40
C TRP A 79 -0.63 7.34 0.39
N GLY A 80 -0.77 6.12 0.91
CA GLY A 80 -1.02 4.93 0.11
C GLY A 80 -2.52 4.72 -0.10
N PHE A 81 -2.93 4.58 -1.36
CA PHE A 81 -4.30 4.31 -1.77
C PHE A 81 -4.41 2.97 -2.51
N ALA A 82 -5.62 2.46 -2.63
CA ALA A 82 -5.92 1.34 -3.49
C ALA A 82 -6.97 1.73 -4.53
N PHE A 83 -6.81 1.19 -5.73
CA PHE A 83 -7.70 1.38 -6.86
C PHE A 83 -7.99 0.04 -7.51
N SER A 84 -9.24 -0.24 -7.84
CA SER A 84 -9.60 -1.51 -8.49
C SER A 84 -9.10 -1.60 -9.93
N ASP A 85 -8.79 -0.48 -10.56
CA ASP A 85 -8.55 -0.37 -12.00
C ASP A 85 -9.62 -1.11 -12.83
N SER A 86 -10.87 -0.97 -12.37
CA SER A 86 -12.01 -1.74 -12.87
C SER A 86 -12.40 -1.32 -14.27
N HIS A 87 -12.42 -2.29 -15.17
CA HIS A 87 -12.90 -2.15 -16.55
C HIS A 87 -14.23 -2.88 -16.77
N ASP A 88 -14.71 -3.60 -15.77
CA ASP A 88 -16.02 -4.26 -15.75
C ASP A 88 -16.58 -4.36 -14.32
N VAL A 89 -17.85 -4.74 -14.21
CA VAL A 89 -18.55 -4.80 -12.91
C VAL A 89 -18.03 -5.87 -11.95
N ARG A 90 -17.28 -6.86 -12.45
CA ARG A 90 -16.78 -7.96 -11.62
C ARG A 90 -15.57 -7.55 -10.80
N SER A 91 -14.80 -6.57 -11.29
CA SER A 91 -13.56 -6.11 -10.68
C SER A 91 -13.71 -4.85 -9.82
N ILE A 92 -14.94 -4.32 -9.66
CA ILE A 92 -15.17 -3.09 -8.89
C ILE A 92 -14.68 -3.21 -7.44
N ASN A 93 -14.79 -4.41 -6.84
CA ASN A 93 -14.47 -4.65 -5.44
C ASN A 93 -13.10 -5.30 -5.22
N ASP A 94 -12.26 -5.42 -6.26
CA ASP A 94 -10.98 -6.11 -6.16
C ASP A 94 -9.96 -5.36 -5.29
N ALA A 95 -9.98 -4.05 -5.36
CA ALA A 95 -9.20 -3.19 -4.48
C ALA A 95 -9.90 -1.84 -4.27
N TYR A 96 -9.80 -1.30 -3.07
CA TYR A 96 -10.43 -0.02 -2.70
C TYR A 96 -9.73 0.65 -1.52
N THR A 97 -9.95 1.94 -1.38
CA THR A 97 -9.46 2.70 -0.22
C THR A 97 -10.56 2.80 0.83
N MET A 98 -10.30 2.26 2.01
CA MET A 98 -11.16 2.43 3.18
C MET A 98 -10.82 3.75 3.87
N MET A 99 -11.81 4.59 4.10
CA MET A 99 -11.61 5.88 4.77
C MET A 99 -12.22 5.86 6.17
N VAL A 100 -11.51 6.41 7.15
CA VAL A 100 -11.96 6.54 8.53
C VAL A 100 -12.36 8.00 8.75
N LEU A 101 -13.66 8.28 8.65
CA LEU A 101 -14.20 9.64 8.69
C LEU A 101 -15.17 9.80 9.85
N PRO A 102 -15.22 10.99 10.50
CA PRO A 102 -16.23 11.28 11.51
C PRO A 102 -17.66 11.35 10.95
N GLU A 103 -17.78 11.76 9.68
CA GLU A 103 -19.04 11.87 8.95
C GLU A 103 -18.76 11.85 7.44
N LEU A 104 -19.63 11.23 6.64
CA LEU A 104 -19.51 11.17 5.19
C LEU A 104 -19.95 12.48 4.54
N THR A 105 -19.02 13.43 4.43
CA THR A 105 -19.18 14.71 3.72
C THR A 105 -18.04 14.93 2.75
N ASN A 106 -18.25 15.71 1.71
CA ASN A 106 -17.20 16.06 0.74
C ASN A 106 -15.98 16.70 1.42
N GLU A 107 -16.21 17.50 2.45
CA GLU A 107 -15.14 18.14 3.22
C GLU A 107 -14.31 17.11 3.99
N ASN A 108 -14.96 16.17 4.69
CA ASN A 108 -14.26 15.13 5.45
C ASN A 108 -13.56 14.12 4.54
N VAL A 109 -14.15 13.75 3.41
CA VAL A 109 -13.48 12.94 2.38
C VAL A 109 -12.19 13.64 1.93
N ARG A 110 -12.26 14.91 1.58
CA ARG A 110 -11.10 15.68 1.17
C ARG A 110 -10.03 15.74 2.28
N LYS A 111 -10.42 16.08 3.50
CA LYS A 111 -9.52 16.10 4.67
C LYS A 111 -8.90 14.72 4.95
N GLY A 112 -9.70 13.66 4.82
CA GLY A 112 -9.23 12.29 4.98
C GLY A 112 -8.15 11.93 3.99
N MET A 113 -8.31 12.32 2.73
CA MET A 113 -7.29 12.11 1.69
C MET A 113 -6.03 12.95 1.94
N GLU A 114 -6.19 14.21 2.36
CA GLU A 114 -5.07 15.12 2.65
C GLU A 114 -4.27 14.69 3.89
N ASN A 115 -4.90 14.05 4.87
CA ASN A 115 -4.30 13.68 6.16
C ASN A 115 -4.07 12.17 6.33
N GLY A 116 -4.37 11.36 5.30
CA GLY A 116 -4.17 9.92 5.35
C GLY A 116 -5.08 9.17 6.31
N TRP A 117 -6.32 9.66 6.51
CA TRP A 117 -7.32 8.95 7.32
C TRP A 117 -7.92 7.79 6.52
N CYS A 118 -7.04 6.95 6.02
CA CYS A 118 -7.43 5.86 5.14
C CYS A 118 -6.38 4.74 5.15
N PHE A 119 -6.79 3.59 4.65
CA PHE A 119 -5.91 2.47 4.35
C PHE A 119 -6.33 1.79 3.06
N ALA A 120 -5.34 1.26 2.35
CA ALA A 120 -5.52 0.56 1.09
C ALA A 120 -5.91 -0.90 1.36
N VAL A 121 -6.98 -1.37 0.73
CA VAL A 121 -7.46 -2.74 0.81
C VAL A 121 -7.37 -3.39 -0.56
N SER A 122 -6.94 -4.64 -0.60
CA SER A 122 -6.98 -5.48 -1.80
C SER A 122 -7.42 -6.89 -1.42
N HIS A 123 -8.31 -7.47 -2.20
CA HIS A 123 -8.72 -8.86 -2.08
C HIS A 123 -7.67 -9.84 -2.66
N TYR A 124 -6.75 -9.31 -3.46
CA TYR A 124 -5.63 -10.08 -3.98
C TYR A 124 -4.34 -9.63 -3.32
N SER A 125 -3.62 -10.57 -2.74
CA SER A 125 -2.32 -10.31 -2.14
C SER A 125 -1.21 -10.77 -3.05
N ASN A 126 -0.26 -9.89 -3.31
CA ASN A 126 0.99 -10.20 -4.00
C ASN A 126 2.12 -10.22 -2.96
N GLY A 127 2.03 -11.12 -1.97
CA GLY A 127 2.87 -11.11 -0.79
C GLY A 127 4.36 -11.36 -1.03
N VAL A 128 4.72 -11.90 -2.19
CA VAL A 128 6.12 -12.23 -2.56
C VAL A 128 6.92 -11.07 -3.15
N GLU A 129 6.33 -9.89 -3.27
CA GLU A 129 7.00 -8.75 -3.89
C GLU A 129 8.00 -8.02 -3.00
N LEU A 130 8.09 -8.35 -1.73
CA LEU A 130 8.99 -7.71 -0.78
C LEU A 130 10.12 -8.64 -0.37
N ASN A 131 11.35 -8.13 -0.34
CA ASN A 131 12.51 -8.88 0.11
C ASN A 131 12.33 -9.44 1.52
N GLY A 132 12.64 -10.70 1.71
CA GLY A 132 12.56 -11.39 2.98
C GLY A 132 11.16 -11.87 3.35
N MET A 133 10.16 -11.74 2.46
CA MET A 133 8.81 -12.21 2.73
C MET A 133 8.76 -13.74 2.85
N GLU A 134 9.44 -14.44 1.96
CA GLU A 134 9.53 -15.91 1.91
C GLU A 134 10.28 -16.52 3.11
N GLU A 135 11.14 -15.74 3.75
CA GLU A 135 11.92 -16.17 4.92
C GLU A 135 11.16 -15.97 6.25
N MET A 136 9.98 -15.31 6.19
CA MET A 136 9.22 -14.98 7.40
C MET A 136 8.34 -16.14 7.86
N PRO A 137 8.25 -16.38 9.19
CA PRO A 137 7.32 -17.37 9.72
C PRO A 137 5.88 -17.15 9.27
N GLY A 138 5.20 -18.22 8.90
CA GLY A 138 3.80 -18.17 8.47
C GLY A 138 3.59 -17.69 7.03
N PHE A 139 4.65 -17.46 6.26
CA PHE A 139 4.52 -17.26 4.83
C PHE A 139 4.13 -18.57 4.14
N ASP A 140 3.15 -18.48 3.25
CA ASP A 140 2.66 -19.60 2.47
C ASP A 140 2.36 -19.08 1.06
N GLU A 141 3.19 -19.45 0.11
CA GLU A 141 3.11 -18.98 -1.28
C GLU A 141 1.77 -19.36 -1.93
N ASP A 142 1.21 -20.53 -1.60
CA ASP A 142 -0.07 -20.98 -2.13
C ASP A 142 -1.26 -20.14 -1.64
N LYS A 143 -1.09 -19.38 -0.54
CA LYS A 143 -2.12 -18.52 0.03
C LYS A 143 -1.99 -17.05 -0.34
N VAL A 144 -0.93 -16.67 -1.04
CA VAL A 144 -0.69 -15.28 -1.44
C VAL A 144 -1.74 -14.80 -2.44
N TYR A 145 -2.27 -15.71 -3.26
CA TYR A 145 -3.30 -15.42 -4.25
C TYR A 145 -4.61 -16.12 -3.89
N ASP A 146 -5.49 -15.40 -3.22
CA ASP A 146 -6.84 -15.86 -2.97
C ASP A 146 -7.80 -15.25 -4.00
N THR A 147 -8.03 -15.98 -5.07
CA THR A 147 -8.89 -15.53 -6.18
C THR A 147 -10.37 -15.47 -5.83
N GLU A 148 -10.76 -15.97 -4.66
CA GLU A 148 -12.14 -15.94 -4.17
C GLU A 148 -12.33 -14.97 -3.00
N ALA A 149 -11.30 -14.21 -2.63
CA ALA A 149 -11.35 -13.28 -1.51
C ALA A 149 -12.48 -12.25 -1.62
N TYR A 150 -12.81 -11.82 -2.85
CA TYR A 150 -13.90 -10.89 -3.10
C TYR A 150 -15.30 -11.44 -2.78
N LEU A 151 -15.43 -12.75 -2.55
CA LEU A 151 -16.68 -13.40 -2.15
C LEU A 151 -16.84 -13.44 -0.62
N ARG A 152 -15.85 -13.01 0.15
CA ARG A 152 -15.85 -13.06 1.60
C ARG A 152 -16.19 -11.71 2.20
N ASP A 153 -16.95 -11.74 3.29
CA ASP A 153 -17.32 -10.55 4.09
C ASP A 153 -16.30 -10.26 5.21
N ASP A 154 -15.17 -10.98 5.26
CA ASP A 154 -14.17 -10.92 6.32
C ASP A 154 -12.99 -9.98 6.00
N THR A 155 -13.29 -8.85 5.40
CA THR A 155 -12.29 -7.81 5.10
C THR A 155 -11.53 -7.39 6.36
N PRO A 156 -10.19 -7.39 6.33
CA PRO A 156 -9.39 -6.84 7.43
C PRO A 156 -9.77 -5.40 7.74
N LEU A 157 -10.01 -5.12 9.00
CA LEU A 157 -10.36 -3.78 9.46
C LEU A 157 -9.41 -3.34 10.57
N VAL A 158 -8.64 -2.30 10.31
CA VAL A 158 -7.83 -1.62 11.33
C VAL A 158 -8.73 -0.61 12.04
N THR A 159 -8.88 -0.75 13.36
CA THR A 159 -9.71 0.13 14.19
C THR A 159 -8.89 1.15 14.95
N ARG A 160 -7.63 0.85 15.20
CA ARG A 160 -6.71 1.75 15.91
C ARG A 160 -5.26 1.51 15.53
N VAL A 161 -4.51 2.60 15.41
CA VAL A 161 -3.05 2.60 15.37
C VAL A 161 -2.58 3.52 16.48
N THR A 162 -1.71 3.02 17.36
CA THR A 162 -1.10 3.79 18.44
C THR A 162 0.41 3.83 18.23
N VAL A 163 0.97 5.03 18.25
CA VAL A 163 2.43 5.25 18.23
C VAL A 163 2.82 5.74 19.62
N ASP A 164 3.76 5.07 20.23
CA ASP A 164 4.34 5.42 21.54
C ASP A 164 5.82 5.72 21.35
N ASP A 165 6.14 6.99 21.24
CA ASP A 165 7.49 7.49 21.02
C ASP A 165 8.39 7.32 22.27
N GLU A 166 7.81 7.15 23.48
CA GLU A 166 8.58 6.96 24.69
C GLU A 166 9.13 5.54 24.80
N ASN A 167 8.38 4.57 24.25
CA ASN A 167 8.75 3.15 24.27
C ASN A 167 9.17 2.61 22.89
N ASP A 168 9.25 3.46 21.87
CA ASP A 168 9.56 3.10 20.48
C ASP A 168 8.66 1.96 19.96
N THR A 169 7.34 2.05 20.21
CA THR A 169 6.39 1.02 19.79
C THR A 169 5.29 1.53 18.91
N ILE A 170 4.85 0.67 17.99
CA ILE A 170 3.64 0.87 17.20
C ILE A 170 2.71 -0.31 17.49
N SER A 171 1.47 -0.02 17.86
CA SER A 171 0.43 -1.03 18.09
C SER A 171 -0.71 -0.86 17.11
N ILE A 172 -1.23 -1.99 16.62
CA ILE A 172 -2.37 -2.05 15.70
C ILE A 172 -3.46 -2.88 16.35
N GLU A 173 -4.67 -2.33 16.41
CA GLU A 173 -5.88 -3.04 16.82
C GLU A 173 -6.82 -3.16 15.62
N GLY A 174 -7.49 -4.29 15.49
CA GLY A 174 -8.43 -4.49 14.39
C GLY A 174 -9.12 -5.84 14.44
N THR A 175 -9.78 -6.20 13.34
CA THR A 175 -10.50 -7.47 13.19
C THR A 175 -10.24 -8.08 11.82
N ASN A 176 -10.50 -9.37 11.71
CA ASN A 176 -10.40 -10.12 10.45
C ASN A 176 -9.00 -10.14 9.83
N PHE A 177 -7.95 -10.08 10.66
CA PHE A 177 -6.57 -10.34 10.21
C PHE A 177 -5.89 -11.30 11.19
N ASN A 178 -5.06 -12.18 10.68
CA ASN A 178 -4.30 -13.15 11.44
C ASN A 178 -2.79 -12.99 11.29
N ALA A 179 -2.36 -12.01 10.51
CA ALA A 179 -0.96 -11.70 10.32
C ALA A 179 -0.73 -10.21 10.09
N ILE A 180 0.39 -9.69 10.61
CA ILE A 180 0.90 -8.35 10.33
C ILE A 180 2.32 -8.48 9.81
N THR A 181 2.58 -7.84 8.68
CA THR A 181 3.92 -7.75 8.09
C THR A 181 4.42 -6.31 8.20
N TRP A 182 5.52 -6.14 8.91
CA TRP A 182 6.16 -4.84 9.08
C TRP A 182 7.23 -4.65 8.02
N VAL A 183 7.16 -3.53 7.33
CA VAL A 183 8.04 -3.19 6.20
C VAL A 183 8.77 -1.89 6.48
N SER A 184 10.06 -1.87 6.20
CA SER A 184 10.89 -0.68 6.25
C SER A 184 12.01 -0.76 5.23
N ASN A 185 12.26 0.34 4.54
CA ASN A 185 13.33 0.45 3.54
C ASN A 185 13.25 -0.65 2.47
N CYS A 186 12.06 -0.90 1.95
CA CYS A 186 11.74 -1.93 0.94
C CYS A 186 12.00 -3.38 1.40
N ASN A 187 12.15 -3.63 2.69
CA ASN A 187 12.35 -4.96 3.23
C ASN A 187 11.30 -5.29 4.28
N VAL A 188 10.93 -6.56 4.36
CA VAL A 188 10.18 -7.09 5.50
C VAL A 188 11.12 -7.17 6.69
N ILE A 189 10.78 -6.46 7.77
CA ILE A 189 11.58 -6.45 9.00
C ILE A 189 11.00 -7.35 10.09
N LYS A 190 9.71 -7.62 10.03
CA LYS A 190 9.02 -8.52 10.97
C LYS A 190 7.71 -8.99 10.36
N ARG A 191 7.34 -10.22 10.66
CA ARG A 191 6.01 -10.77 10.43
C ARG A 191 5.50 -11.41 11.70
N GLU A 192 4.31 -11.04 12.12
CA GLU A 192 3.59 -11.63 13.24
C GLU A 192 2.41 -12.44 12.69
N THR A 193 2.24 -13.66 13.17
CA THR A 193 1.17 -14.58 12.76
C THR A 193 0.39 -15.04 13.99
N ASP A 194 -0.75 -15.67 13.75
CA ASP A 194 -1.62 -16.21 14.80
C ASP A 194 -2.02 -15.14 15.83
N ILE A 195 -2.37 -13.96 15.31
CA ILE A 195 -2.81 -12.81 16.10
C ILE A 195 -4.30 -13.02 16.42
N ASP A 196 -4.65 -13.05 17.70
CA ASP A 196 -6.01 -13.16 18.22
C ASP A 196 -6.68 -11.78 18.44
#